data_e4e11d0afb185caefab95c8bc735f803
#
_entry.id   e4e11d0afb185caefab95c8bc735f803
#
_cell.length_a   1.000
_cell.length_b   1.000
_cell.length_c   1.000
_cell.angle_alpha   90.00
_cell.angle_beta   90.00
_cell.angle_gamma   90.00
#
_symmetry.space_group_name_H-M   'P 1'
#
loop_
_entity.id
_entity.type
_entity.pdbx_description
1 polymer ?
#
loop_
_entity_poly.entity_id
_entity_poly.type
_entity_poly.pdbx_seq_one_letter_code
_entity_poly.pdbx_strand_id
1 'polypeptide(L)'
;MQVSKSELIWRVFIVAFWVRAMWGYTVEVIVPPLRDLEPMMMLAFDAVMVLLGLITMRRRTDVLYAIAFVAVAFVITCVFNDYSFTFYLNGLRDFIGYIFLVPIFHYFQATPERHDTMRRRFDRHLWVFLIIQAVCVTHQFLVFGAGDHGGGSLGNYNSGVITTLIYLISFHLALPRMRGRSYLAGLWHNRWLLFLLFPTFLNETKVSFVFLAMYLLLLLPMDRRIFARTLAAIPLVVLFLVMAMIGYVKSTGDDVKDIFNPEFYTEKYLLNDESEQYAKFLLEEDNGEIEDIPRFTKLLLIGDMSDEHPGHWLTGFGVGHFKGGTVTDQSEFYKEYYWMLYGTVPYLLHMWVQLGIIGLLLMVAFFVIHMLPDRDGFRPDANITIYLILLAIVILFYNESWRNTFMFLIVDYVMIITRHPSPKVSPAEIKHSEPTPSPS
;
A
#
# COMPACT_ATOMS: atom_id res chain seq x y z
N MET A 1 4.94 26.55 29.54
CA MET A 1 4.24 26.55 28.24
C MET A 1 3.46 25.24 28.12
N GLN A 2 2.14 25.28 28.25
CA GLN A 2 1.31 24.06 28.14
C GLN A 2 1.23 23.64 26.66
N VAL A 3 1.76 22.47 26.33
CA VAL A 3 1.64 21.89 25.00
C VAL A 3 0.18 21.43 24.80
N SER A 4 -0.47 21.85 23.72
CA SER A 4 -1.83 21.40 23.43
C SER A 4 -1.86 19.89 23.15
N LYS A 5 -2.99 19.22 23.46
CA LYS A 5 -3.17 17.78 23.15
C LYS A 5 -2.90 17.47 21.67
N SER A 6 -3.35 18.34 20.77
CA SER A 6 -3.13 18.17 19.32
C SER A 6 -1.64 18.25 18.94
N GLU A 7 -0.90 19.17 19.55
CA GLU A 7 0.53 19.30 19.28
C GLU A 7 1.33 18.12 19.88
N LEU A 8 0.91 17.58 21.04
CA LEU A 8 1.53 16.39 21.61
C LEU A 8 1.31 15.16 20.69
N ILE A 9 0.08 14.93 20.23
CA ILE A 9 -0.24 13.85 19.31
C ILE A 9 0.58 14.00 18.03
N TRP A 10 0.70 15.22 17.49
CA TRP A 10 1.49 15.50 16.31
C TRP A 10 2.97 15.17 16.51
N ARG A 11 3.56 15.58 17.64
CA ARG A 11 4.97 15.31 17.93
C ARG A 11 5.26 13.82 18.07
N VAL A 12 4.42 13.09 18.79
CA VAL A 12 4.58 11.63 18.92
C VAL A 12 4.44 10.96 17.55
N PHE A 13 3.45 11.34 16.77
CA PHE A 13 3.23 10.82 15.43
C PHE A 13 4.45 11.04 14.51
N ILE A 14 4.99 12.28 14.47
CA ILE A 14 6.08 12.59 13.55
C ILE A 14 7.41 11.97 13.98
N VAL A 15 7.65 11.83 15.29
CA VAL A 15 8.82 11.12 15.81
C VAL A 15 8.73 9.64 15.42
N ALA A 16 7.59 8.99 15.66
CA ALA A 16 7.38 7.59 15.29
C ALA A 16 7.52 7.39 13.77
N PHE A 17 6.97 8.30 12.97
CA PHE A 17 7.12 8.30 11.51
C PHE A 17 8.60 8.27 11.09
N TRP A 18 9.43 9.20 11.61
CA TRP A 18 10.84 9.30 11.23
C TRP A 18 11.69 8.15 11.77
N VAL A 19 11.44 7.71 12.99
CA VAL A 19 12.12 6.54 13.55
C VAL A 19 11.86 5.33 12.65
N ARG A 20 10.60 5.05 12.28
CA ARG A 20 10.28 3.93 11.40
C ARG A 20 10.82 4.13 9.99
N ALA A 21 10.71 5.34 9.44
CA ALA A 21 11.16 5.67 8.09
C ALA A 21 12.67 5.46 7.88
N MET A 22 13.47 5.64 8.91
CA MET A 22 14.95 5.57 8.84
C MET A 22 15.53 4.28 9.40
N TRP A 23 14.73 3.48 10.09
CA TRP A 23 15.24 2.35 10.87
C TRP A 23 15.96 1.31 10.02
N GLY A 24 15.35 0.86 8.92
CA GLY A 24 15.93 -0.18 8.07
C GLY A 24 17.32 0.19 7.57
N TYR A 25 17.48 1.37 6.98
CA TYR A 25 18.77 1.84 6.50
C TYR A 25 19.78 2.02 7.65
N THR A 26 19.32 2.46 8.81
CA THR A 26 20.19 2.63 9.97
C THR A 26 20.77 1.30 10.43
N VAL A 27 19.96 0.25 10.52
CA VAL A 27 20.43 -1.07 11.02
C VAL A 27 21.14 -1.90 9.95
N GLU A 28 20.92 -1.63 8.68
CA GLU A 28 21.58 -2.37 7.60
C GLU A 28 22.90 -1.73 7.16
N VAL A 29 22.98 -0.39 7.16
CA VAL A 29 24.09 0.35 6.58
C VAL A 29 24.90 1.10 7.62
N ILE A 30 24.24 1.79 8.58
CA ILE A 30 24.93 2.69 9.50
C ILE A 30 25.42 1.95 10.76
N VAL A 31 24.52 1.15 11.38
CA VAL A 31 24.80 0.46 12.66
C VAL A 31 24.28 -0.99 12.60
N PRO A 32 24.93 -1.89 11.82
CA PRO A 32 24.48 -3.29 11.64
C PRO A 32 24.23 -4.07 12.95
N PRO A 33 24.96 -3.84 14.06
CA PRO A 33 24.71 -4.54 15.33
C PRO A 33 23.30 -4.30 15.92
N LEU A 34 22.57 -3.26 15.48
CA LEU A 34 21.20 -3.01 15.91
C LEU A 34 20.14 -3.80 15.14
N ARG A 35 20.52 -4.63 14.17
CA ARG A 35 19.59 -5.40 13.32
C ARG A 35 18.71 -6.33 14.15
N ASP A 36 19.26 -6.93 15.19
CA ASP A 36 18.51 -7.84 16.08
C ASP A 36 17.37 -7.12 16.85
N LEU A 37 17.41 -5.78 16.93
CA LEU A 37 16.37 -4.97 17.55
C LEU A 37 15.22 -4.61 16.57
N GLU A 38 15.34 -4.95 15.30
CA GLU A 38 14.33 -4.59 14.29
C GLU A 38 12.93 -5.11 14.64
N PRO A 39 12.72 -6.37 15.06
CA PRO A 39 11.40 -6.86 15.45
C PRO A 39 10.80 -6.07 16.63
N MET A 40 11.63 -5.68 17.60
CA MET A 40 11.19 -4.87 18.74
C MET A 40 10.79 -3.45 18.33
N MET A 41 11.54 -2.86 17.41
CA MET A 41 11.24 -1.53 16.87
C MET A 41 9.95 -1.53 16.06
N MET A 42 9.71 -2.57 15.25
CA MET A 42 8.46 -2.74 14.55
C MET A 42 7.28 -2.86 15.52
N LEU A 43 7.44 -3.67 16.56
CA LEU A 43 6.42 -3.82 17.61
C LEU A 43 6.16 -2.49 18.36
N ALA A 44 7.21 -1.75 18.67
CA ALA A 44 7.08 -0.44 19.33
C ALA A 44 6.37 0.58 18.43
N PHE A 45 6.69 0.62 17.14
CA PHE A 45 6.00 1.47 16.17
C PHE A 45 4.51 1.11 16.07
N ASP A 46 4.18 -0.18 15.93
CA ASP A 46 2.82 -0.68 15.89
C ASP A 46 2.04 -0.29 17.15
N ALA A 47 2.65 -0.49 18.34
CA ALA A 47 2.04 -0.11 19.61
C ALA A 47 1.76 1.40 19.72
N VAL A 48 2.68 2.24 19.26
CA VAL A 48 2.48 3.70 19.23
C VAL A 48 1.33 4.05 18.27
N MET A 49 1.25 3.44 17.10
CA MET A 49 0.16 3.70 16.15
C MET A 49 -1.19 3.25 16.68
N VAL A 50 -1.28 2.08 17.32
CA VAL A 50 -2.49 1.61 18.01
C VAL A 50 -2.92 2.58 19.12
N LEU A 51 -1.99 3.01 19.96
CA LEU A 51 -2.27 3.95 21.05
C LEU A 51 -2.76 5.30 20.51
N LEU A 52 -2.10 5.85 19.49
CA LEU A 52 -2.55 7.08 18.83
C LEU A 52 -3.91 6.92 18.21
N GLY A 53 -4.17 5.81 17.53
CA GLY A 53 -5.46 5.47 16.95
C GLY A 53 -6.58 5.47 18.01
N LEU A 54 -6.38 4.75 19.10
CA LEU A 54 -7.34 4.69 20.21
C LEU A 54 -7.61 6.07 20.85
N ILE A 55 -6.58 6.87 21.09
CA ILE A 55 -6.71 8.22 21.70
C ILE A 55 -7.46 9.19 20.76
N THR A 56 -7.35 8.98 19.46
CA THR A 56 -7.93 9.86 18.42
C THR A 56 -9.26 9.36 17.87
N MET A 57 -9.63 8.10 18.12
CA MET A 57 -10.87 7.46 17.66
C MET A 57 -12.08 8.15 18.26
N ARG A 58 -12.79 8.95 17.46
CA ARG A 58 -13.97 9.73 17.88
C ARG A 58 -15.17 9.53 16.97
N ARG A 59 -14.95 9.22 15.69
CA ARG A 59 -16.04 9.02 14.75
C ARG A 59 -16.68 7.66 14.99
N ARG A 60 -18.02 7.65 15.02
CA ARG A 60 -18.79 6.41 15.24
C ARG A 60 -18.48 5.36 14.17
N THR A 61 -18.28 5.78 12.93
CA THR A 61 -17.93 4.90 11.82
C THR A 61 -16.60 4.19 12.04
N ASP A 62 -15.55 4.91 12.51
CA ASP A 62 -14.25 4.34 12.80
C ASP A 62 -14.34 3.33 13.94
N VAL A 63 -15.08 3.68 15.02
CA VAL A 63 -15.30 2.78 16.16
C VAL A 63 -16.02 1.51 15.74
N LEU A 64 -17.12 1.63 14.97
CA LEU A 64 -17.91 0.48 14.53
C LEU A 64 -17.12 -0.42 13.59
N TYR A 65 -16.34 0.17 12.67
CA TYR A 65 -15.50 -0.60 11.77
C TYR A 65 -14.40 -1.35 12.55
N ALA A 66 -13.73 -0.66 13.48
CA ALA A 66 -12.69 -1.27 14.30
C ALA A 66 -13.22 -2.44 15.14
N ILE A 67 -14.37 -2.25 15.80
CA ILE A 67 -15.03 -3.31 16.58
C ILE A 67 -15.42 -4.47 15.68
N ALA A 68 -16.04 -4.20 14.53
CA ALA A 68 -16.44 -5.25 13.60
C ALA A 68 -15.24 -6.07 13.11
N PHE A 69 -14.15 -5.40 12.69
CA PHE A 69 -12.95 -6.07 12.23
C PHE A 69 -12.31 -6.94 13.32
N VAL A 70 -12.08 -6.35 14.50
CA VAL A 70 -11.46 -7.03 15.65
C VAL A 70 -12.31 -8.22 16.10
N ALA A 71 -13.64 -8.06 16.18
CA ALA A 71 -14.54 -9.13 16.58
C ALA A 71 -14.59 -10.26 15.55
N VAL A 72 -14.67 -9.94 14.26
CA VAL A 72 -14.68 -10.95 13.18
C VAL A 72 -13.37 -11.72 13.17
N ALA A 73 -12.23 -11.03 13.21
CA ALA A 73 -10.92 -11.67 13.25
C ALA A 73 -10.75 -12.54 14.51
N PHE A 74 -11.27 -12.10 15.67
CA PHE A 74 -11.27 -12.89 16.90
C PHE A 74 -12.10 -14.18 16.78
N VAL A 75 -13.35 -14.05 16.29
CA VAL A 75 -14.24 -15.20 16.12
C VAL A 75 -13.63 -16.22 15.15
N ILE A 76 -13.08 -15.76 14.03
CA ILE A 76 -12.45 -16.65 13.05
C ILE A 76 -11.24 -17.34 13.69
N THR A 77 -10.37 -16.62 14.38
CA THR A 77 -9.10 -17.16 14.87
C THR A 77 -9.28 -18.00 16.12
N CYS A 78 -9.98 -17.47 17.12
CA CYS A 78 -10.04 -18.10 18.45
C CYS A 78 -11.24 -19.03 18.64
N VAL A 79 -12.36 -18.80 17.91
CA VAL A 79 -13.57 -19.61 18.09
C VAL A 79 -13.69 -20.69 17.02
N PHE A 80 -13.45 -20.35 15.75
CA PHE A 80 -13.60 -21.33 14.66
C PHE A 80 -12.35 -22.18 14.46
N ASN A 81 -11.16 -21.61 14.67
CA ASN A 81 -9.88 -22.29 14.45
C ASN A 81 -9.12 -22.63 15.74
N ASP A 82 -9.71 -22.36 16.91
CA ASP A 82 -9.18 -22.73 18.24
C ASP A 82 -7.75 -22.26 18.55
N TYR A 83 -7.30 -21.14 17.96
CA TYR A 83 -6.00 -20.55 18.25
C TYR A 83 -6.04 -19.69 19.51
N SER A 84 -4.89 -19.58 20.18
CA SER A 84 -4.74 -18.80 21.40
C SER A 84 -4.96 -17.31 21.15
N PHE A 85 -5.39 -16.61 22.22
CA PHE A 85 -5.53 -15.14 22.16
C PHE A 85 -4.21 -14.43 21.85
N THR A 86 -3.07 -14.94 22.28
CA THR A 86 -1.75 -14.39 21.96
C THR A 86 -1.44 -14.53 20.48
N PHE A 87 -1.79 -15.67 19.88
CA PHE A 87 -1.65 -15.87 18.42
C PHE A 87 -2.50 -14.88 17.64
N TYR A 88 -3.76 -14.70 18.02
CA TYR A 88 -4.66 -13.70 17.44
C TYR A 88 -4.09 -12.27 17.53
N LEU A 89 -3.60 -11.86 18.72
CA LEU A 89 -3.03 -10.52 18.88
C LEU A 89 -1.79 -10.30 17.99
N ASN A 90 -0.94 -11.31 17.86
CA ASN A 90 0.22 -11.25 16.97
C ASN A 90 -0.21 -11.13 15.50
N GLY A 91 -1.22 -11.87 15.07
CA GLY A 91 -1.78 -11.80 13.72
C GLY A 91 -2.48 -10.48 13.41
N LEU A 92 -3.19 -9.92 14.38
CA LEU A 92 -3.92 -8.66 14.23
C LEU A 92 -2.99 -7.47 13.86
N ARG A 93 -1.69 -7.58 14.14
CA ARG A 93 -0.69 -6.58 13.77
C ARG A 93 -0.63 -6.32 12.27
N ASP A 94 -0.91 -7.31 11.42
CA ASP A 94 -0.92 -7.13 9.96
C ASP A 94 -2.08 -6.25 9.48
N PHE A 95 -3.04 -5.98 10.35
CA PHE A 95 -4.25 -5.23 10.06
C PHE A 95 -4.37 -3.89 10.81
N ILE A 96 -3.31 -3.46 11.52
CA ILE A 96 -3.28 -2.18 12.24
C ILE A 96 -3.66 -1.01 11.33
N GLY A 97 -3.19 -1.03 10.08
CA GLY A 97 -3.53 -0.02 9.08
C GLY A 97 -5.03 0.18 8.94
N TYR A 98 -5.77 -0.90 8.74
CA TYR A 98 -7.22 -0.86 8.57
C TYR A 98 -7.99 -0.38 9.81
N ILE A 99 -7.44 -0.59 11.00
CA ILE A 99 -8.20 -0.43 12.25
C ILE A 99 -7.88 0.90 12.95
N PHE A 100 -6.59 1.29 13.01
CA PHE A 100 -6.15 2.32 13.95
C PHE A 100 -5.57 3.58 13.30
N LEU A 101 -5.19 3.57 12.01
CA LEU A 101 -4.52 4.73 11.41
C LEU A 101 -5.49 5.82 10.94
N VAL A 102 -6.60 5.45 10.32
CA VAL A 102 -7.62 6.40 9.84
C VAL A 102 -8.12 7.35 10.95
N PRO A 103 -8.40 6.89 12.18
CA PRO A 103 -8.82 7.77 13.27
C PRO A 103 -7.84 8.91 13.56
N ILE A 104 -6.53 8.69 13.39
CA ILE A 104 -5.49 9.70 13.60
C ILE A 104 -5.71 10.87 12.63
N PHE A 105 -5.94 10.58 11.35
CA PHE A 105 -6.14 11.60 10.33
C PHE A 105 -7.50 12.28 10.43
N HIS A 106 -8.55 11.55 10.77
CA HIS A 106 -9.85 12.13 11.07
C HIS A 106 -9.81 13.11 12.25
N TYR A 107 -8.99 12.83 13.26
CA TYR A 107 -8.80 13.76 14.39
C TYR A 107 -8.23 15.11 13.94
N PHE A 108 -7.27 15.10 13.00
CA PHE A 108 -6.72 16.33 12.45
C PHE A 108 -7.64 17.00 11.43
N GLN A 109 -8.47 16.23 10.72
CA GLN A 109 -9.46 16.77 9.78
C GLN A 109 -10.64 17.48 10.49
N ALA A 110 -10.87 17.24 11.78
CA ALA A 110 -12.04 17.71 12.50
C ALA A 110 -12.26 19.24 12.47
N THR A 111 -11.23 20.05 12.24
CA THR A 111 -11.35 21.50 12.04
C THR A 111 -10.50 21.93 10.84
N PRO A 112 -10.98 22.91 10.00
CA PRO A 112 -10.23 23.37 8.83
C PRO A 112 -8.80 23.84 9.16
N GLU A 113 -8.63 24.55 10.27
CA GLU A 113 -7.31 25.04 10.69
C GLU A 113 -6.33 23.92 11.03
N ARG A 114 -6.80 22.87 11.72
CA ARG A 114 -5.97 21.68 12.02
C ARG A 114 -5.65 20.91 10.76
N HIS A 115 -6.63 20.73 9.90
CA HIS A 115 -6.47 20.08 8.61
C HIS A 115 -5.38 20.74 7.77
N ASP A 116 -5.47 22.06 7.54
CA ASP A 116 -4.51 22.80 6.72
C ASP A 116 -3.12 22.85 7.36
N THR A 117 -3.07 22.95 8.69
CA THR A 117 -1.79 22.96 9.42
C THR A 117 -1.12 21.61 9.34
N MET A 118 -1.85 20.52 9.59
CA MET A 118 -1.33 19.17 9.48
C MET A 118 -0.87 18.87 8.05
N ARG A 119 -1.71 19.16 7.06
CA ARG A 119 -1.39 18.94 5.66
C ARG A 119 -0.09 19.64 5.28
N ARG A 120 0.05 20.95 5.53
CA ARG A 120 1.26 21.69 5.21
C ARG A 120 2.50 21.17 5.93
N ARG A 121 2.37 20.76 7.19
CA ARG A 121 3.49 20.22 7.96
C ARG A 121 3.88 18.84 7.43
N PHE A 122 2.92 17.95 7.24
CA PHE A 122 3.23 16.59 6.82
C PHE A 122 3.70 16.50 5.36
N ASP A 123 3.13 17.29 4.46
CA ASP A 123 3.62 17.40 3.07
C ASP A 123 5.11 17.80 3.02
N ARG A 124 5.59 18.66 3.95
CA ARG A 124 7.03 18.95 4.04
C ARG A 124 7.85 17.73 4.46
N HIS A 125 7.35 16.95 5.43
CA HIS A 125 8.02 15.71 5.84
C HIS A 125 8.02 14.69 4.70
N LEU A 126 6.94 14.61 3.92
CA LEU A 126 6.87 13.73 2.74
C LEU A 126 7.86 14.16 1.64
N TRP A 127 8.05 15.46 1.42
CA TRP A 127 9.10 15.97 0.54
C TRP A 127 10.50 15.54 1.00
N VAL A 128 10.80 15.74 2.28
CA VAL A 128 12.09 15.32 2.86
C VAL A 128 12.25 13.81 2.75
N PHE A 129 11.18 13.06 3.03
CA PHE A 129 11.17 11.61 2.86
C PHE A 129 11.53 11.17 1.45
N LEU A 130 10.92 11.76 0.41
CA LEU A 130 11.24 11.45 -1.00
C LEU A 130 12.72 11.71 -1.33
N ILE A 131 13.28 12.82 -0.85
CA ILE A 131 14.70 13.15 -1.07
C ILE A 131 15.59 12.10 -0.39
N ILE A 132 15.28 11.73 0.84
CA ILE A 132 16.01 10.69 1.56
C ILE A 132 15.92 9.35 0.83
N GLN A 133 14.73 8.97 0.34
CA GLN A 133 14.59 7.74 -0.45
C GLN A 133 15.48 7.76 -1.69
N ALA A 134 15.49 8.88 -2.42
CA ALA A 134 16.33 9.02 -3.60
C ALA A 134 17.82 8.83 -3.26
N VAL A 135 18.28 9.37 -2.15
CA VAL A 135 19.68 9.21 -1.68
C VAL A 135 19.94 7.76 -1.25
N CYS A 136 19.06 7.18 -0.41
CA CYS A 136 19.27 5.83 0.12
C CYS A 136 19.24 4.76 -0.99
N VAL A 137 18.24 4.81 -1.90
CA VAL A 137 18.16 3.86 -3.02
C VAL A 137 19.35 4.00 -3.96
N THR A 138 19.76 5.24 -4.28
CA THR A 138 20.94 5.46 -5.13
C THR A 138 22.20 4.91 -4.45
N HIS A 139 22.37 5.13 -3.16
CA HIS A 139 23.50 4.59 -2.41
C HIS A 139 23.50 3.04 -2.42
N GLN A 140 22.35 2.44 -2.13
CA GLN A 140 22.21 0.96 -2.16
C GLN A 140 22.52 0.41 -3.55
N PHE A 141 22.05 1.05 -4.62
CA PHE A 141 22.38 0.68 -6.00
C PHE A 141 23.88 0.76 -6.28
N LEU A 142 24.56 1.81 -5.83
CA LEU A 142 26.01 1.96 -6.06
C LEU A 142 26.84 0.94 -5.27
N VAL A 143 26.36 0.50 -4.11
CA VAL A 143 27.09 -0.43 -3.22
C VAL A 143 26.81 -1.89 -3.56
N PHE A 144 25.53 -2.22 -3.80
CA PHE A 144 25.06 -3.61 -3.96
C PHE A 144 24.70 -3.97 -5.41
N GLY A 145 24.66 -3.01 -6.32
CA GLY A 145 24.18 -3.20 -7.68
C GLY A 145 22.66 -3.10 -7.82
N ALA A 146 22.17 -3.48 -9.00
CA ALA A 146 20.74 -3.59 -9.26
C ALA A 146 20.15 -4.80 -8.52
N GLY A 147 18.89 -4.70 -8.07
CA GLY A 147 18.18 -5.81 -7.41
C GLY A 147 17.28 -5.36 -6.28
N ASP A 148 16.66 -6.32 -5.61
CA ASP A 148 15.72 -6.10 -4.50
C ASP A 148 16.34 -5.46 -3.24
N HIS A 149 17.66 -5.20 -3.27
CA HIS A 149 18.39 -4.47 -2.21
C HIS A 149 18.01 -2.99 -2.13
N GLY A 150 17.37 -2.43 -3.16
CA GLY A 150 16.98 -1.03 -3.24
C GLY A 150 15.76 -0.64 -2.41
N GLY A 151 15.64 -1.13 -1.17
CA GLY A 151 14.52 -0.82 -0.26
C GLY A 151 14.56 0.56 0.39
N GLY A 152 15.52 1.41 -0.01
CA GLY A 152 15.65 2.77 0.48
C GLY A 152 15.90 2.81 2.00
N SER A 153 15.30 3.80 2.65
CA SER A 153 15.46 3.96 4.10
C SER A 153 14.68 2.93 4.93
N LEU A 154 13.77 2.17 4.30
CA LEU A 154 13.02 1.11 4.99
C LEU A 154 13.82 -0.20 5.11
N GLY A 155 14.96 -0.31 4.44
CA GLY A 155 15.84 -1.48 4.47
C GLY A 155 15.59 -2.45 3.30
N ASN A 156 16.48 -3.44 3.19
CA ASN A 156 16.44 -4.46 2.15
C ASN A 156 15.07 -5.18 2.14
N TYR A 157 14.70 -5.74 1.00
CA TYR A 157 13.41 -6.42 0.76
C TYR A 157 12.16 -5.52 0.82
N ASN A 158 12.32 -4.20 0.99
CA ASN A 158 11.22 -3.24 0.94
C ASN A 158 11.12 -2.49 -0.40
N SER A 159 11.76 -2.98 -1.47
CA SER A 159 11.78 -2.35 -2.80
C SER A 159 10.37 -2.07 -3.35
N GLY A 160 9.46 -3.03 -3.22
CA GLY A 160 8.05 -2.87 -3.62
C GLY A 160 7.28 -1.84 -2.78
N VAL A 161 7.52 -1.80 -1.47
CA VAL A 161 6.91 -0.81 -0.55
C VAL A 161 7.40 0.59 -0.88
N ILE A 162 8.71 0.77 -1.01
CA ILE A 162 9.32 2.08 -1.32
C ILE A 162 8.89 2.59 -2.68
N THR A 163 8.88 1.73 -3.71
CA THR A 163 8.38 2.09 -5.03
C THR A 163 6.94 2.61 -4.96
N THR A 164 6.08 1.87 -4.31
CA THR A 164 4.68 2.26 -4.13
C THR A 164 4.54 3.60 -3.39
N LEU A 165 5.31 3.79 -2.31
CA LEU A 165 5.30 5.03 -1.52
C LEU A 165 5.80 6.23 -2.33
N ILE A 166 6.89 6.08 -3.08
CA ILE A 166 7.44 7.17 -3.90
C ILE A 166 6.40 7.63 -4.92
N TYR A 167 5.74 6.72 -5.63
CA TYR A 167 4.70 7.08 -6.59
C TYR A 167 3.47 7.70 -5.92
N LEU A 168 2.96 7.13 -4.83
CA LEU A 168 1.79 7.65 -4.11
C LEU A 168 2.04 9.06 -3.56
N ILE A 169 3.16 9.27 -2.88
CA ILE A 169 3.54 10.56 -2.30
C ILE A 169 3.76 11.59 -3.41
N SER A 170 4.49 11.22 -4.46
CA SER A 170 4.74 12.12 -5.60
C SER A 170 3.43 12.51 -6.29
N PHE A 171 2.49 11.57 -6.46
CA PHE A 171 1.17 11.84 -7.02
C PHE A 171 0.37 12.81 -6.15
N HIS A 172 0.31 12.55 -4.84
CA HIS A 172 -0.35 13.43 -3.88
C HIS A 172 0.20 14.86 -3.91
N LEU A 173 1.52 15.01 -3.96
CA LEU A 173 2.16 16.31 -3.97
C LEU A 173 2.07 17.04 -5.33
N ALA A 174 2.01 16.29 -6.43
CA ALA A 174 1.94 16.85 -7.78
C ALA A 174 0.53 17.34 -8.14
N LEU A 175 -0.50 16.57 -7.78
CA LEU A 175 -1.88 16.81 -8.23
C LEU A 175 -2.39 18.22 -7.94
N PRO A 176 -2.23 18.82 -6.75
CA PRO A 176 -2.66 20.21 -6.50
C PRO A 176 -1.95 21.23 -7.37
N ARG A 177 -0.71 20.96 -7.78
CA ARG A 177 0.13 21.84 -8.61
C ARG A 177 -0.21 21.77 -10.10
N MET A 178 -0.92 20.71 -10.52
CA MET A 178 -1.44 20.55 -11.88
C MET A 178 -2.67 21.40 -12.13
N ARG A 179 -3.43 21.72 -11.09
CA ARG A 179 -4.70 22.46 -11.21
C ARG A 179 -4.50 23.85 -11.83
N GLY A 180 -5.34 24.17 -12.81
CA GLY A 180 -5.30 25.46 -13.52
C GLY A 180 -4.15 25.62 -14.51
N ARG A 181 -3.37 24.58 -14.79
CA ARG A 181 -2.26 24.58 -15.74
C ARG A 181 -2.52 23.65 -16.91
N SER A 182 -1.90 23.91 -18.06
CA SER A 182 -1.84 22.91 -19.11
C SER A 182 -0.99 21.71 -18.65
N TYR A 183 -1.28 20.54 -19.19
CA TYR A 183 -0.63 19.29 -18.73
C TYR A 183 0.90 19.38 -18.76
N LEU A 184 1.47 19.80 -19.90
CA LEU A 184 2.93 19.91 -20.04
C LEU A 184 3.55 20.97 -19.11
N ALA A 185 2.87 22.11 -18.94
CA ALA A 185 3.33 23.15 -18.00
C ALA A 185 3.23 22.65 -16.55
N GLY A 186 2.22 21.86 -16.22
CA GLY A 186 2.07 21.21 -14.93
C GLY A 186 3.17 20.17 -14.66
N LEU A 187 3.49 19.32 -15.64
CA LEU A 187 4.61 18.36 -15.54
C LEU A 187 5.95 19.08 -15.37
N TRP A 188 6.19 20.14 -16.16
CA TRP A 188 7.42 20.94 -16.03
C TRP A 188 7.53 21.60 -14.65
N HIS A 189 6.42 22.08 -14.12
CA HIS A 189 6.39 22.62 -12.75
C HIS A 189 6.69 21.57 -11.69
N ASN A 190 6.33 20.31 -11.94
CA ASN A 190 6.58 19.17 -11.07
C ASN A 190 7.85 18.36 -11.45
N ARG A 191 8.76 18.92 -12.29
CA ARG A 191 9.96 18.23 -12.78
C ARG A 191 10.81 17.59 -11.68
N TRP A 192 10.89 18.20 -10.50
CA TRP A 192 11.64 17.65 -9.38
C TRP A 192 10.97 16.42 -8.78
N LEU A 193 9.63 16.38 -8.72
CA LEU A 193 8.91 15.16 -8.34
C LEU A 193 9.11 14.05 -9.36
N LEU A 194 9.08 14.37 -10.66
CA LEU A 194 9.39 13.41 -11.72
C LEU A 194 10.82 12.87 -11.59
N PHE A 195 11.79 13.75 -11.29
CA PHE A 195 13.16 13.33 -11.04
C PHE A 195 13.28 12.40 -9.83
N LEU A 196 12.51 12.63 -8.76
CA LEU A 196 12.48 11.78 -7.57
C LEU A 196 11.78 10.42 -7.80
N LEU A 197 11.16 10.19 -8.96
CA LEU A 197 10.71 8.85 -9.38
C LEU A 197 11.86 7.98 -9.90
N PHE A 198 12.97 8.59 -10.36
CA PHE A 198 14.09 7.85 -10.97
C PHE A 198 14.63 6.70 -10.11
N PRO A 199 14.79 6.85 -8.79
CA PRO A 199 15.26 5.76 -7.93
C PRO A 199 14.45 4.47 -8.01
N THR A 200 13.16 4.54 -8.36
CA THR A 200 12.30 3.37 -8.48
C THR A 200 12.67 2.45 -9.68
N PHE A 201 13.47 2.96 -10.60
CA PHE A 201 14.02 2.16 -11.72
C PHE A 201 15.35 1.52 -11.37
N LEU A 202 16.03 1.99 -10.31
CA LEU A 202 17.29 1.42 -9.84
C LEU A 202 17.10 0.15 -9.01
N ASN A 203 15.92 -0.04 -8.43
CA ASN A 203 15.59 -1.18 -7.58
C ASN A 203 14.86 -2.32 -8.31
N GLU A 204 15.00 -2.39 -9.63
CA GLU A 204 14.47 -3.44 -10.52
C GLU A 204 12.97 -3.77 -10.40
N THR A 205 12.21 -2.94 -9.73
CA THR A 205 10.79 -3.18 -9.50
C THR A 205 10.01 -2.97 -10.81
N LYS A 206 9.70 -4.05 -11.52
CA LYS A 206 8.96 -4.01 -12.81
C LYS A 206 7.62 -3.28 -12.70
N VAL A 207 6.98 -3.29 -11.53
CA VAL A 207 5.75 -2.54 -11.27
C VAL A 207 5.92 -1.01 -11.36
N SER A 208 7.16 -0.50 -11.30
CA SER A 208 7.46 0.92 -11.51
C SER A 208 6.91 1.46 -12.82
N PHE A 209 6.92 0.66 -13.89
CA PHE A 209 6.35 1.04 -15.18
C PHE A 209 4.82 1.20 -15.12
N VAL A 210 4.14 0.29 -14.40
CA VAL A 210 2.70 0.37 -14.19
C VAL A 210 2.35 1.63 -13.38
N PHE A 211 3.08 1.88 -12.28
CA PHE A 211 2.88 3.07 -11.46
C PHE A 211 3.22 4.36 -12.20
N LEU A 212 4.24 4.37 -13.06
CA LEU A 212 4.55 5.54 -13.89
C LEU A 212 3.42 5.85 -14.85
N ALA A 213 2.88 4.82 -15.53
CA ALA A 213 1.74 4.99 -16.41
C ALA A 213 0.51 5.54 -15.65
N MET A 214 0.18 4.94 -14.49
CA MET A 214 -0.90 5.43 -13.63
C MET A 214 -0.66 6.88 -13.18
N TYR A 215 0.55 7.22 -12.75
CA TYR A 215 0.94 8.56 -12.33
C TYR A 215 0.71 9.59 -13.44
N LEU A 216 1.25 9.32 -14.63
CA LEU A 216 1.13 10.25 -15.76
C LEU A 216 -0.31 10.40 -16.25
N LEU A 217 -1.05 9.29 -16.37
CA LEU A 217 -2.43 9.29 -16.84
C LEU A 217 -3.38 10.03 -15.87
N LEU A 218 -3.25 9.78 -14.56
CA LEU A 218 -4.15 10.34 -13.57
C LEU A 218 -3.81 11.78 -13.16
N LEU A 219 -2.64 12.30 -13.55
CA LEU A 219 -2.36 13.74 -13.48
C LEU A 219 -3.04 14.53 -14.60
N LEU A 220 -3.60 13.86 -15.62
CA LEU A 220 -4.38 14.55 -16.64
C LEU A 220 -5.69 15.07 -16.05
N PRO A 221 -6.10 16.30 -16.41
CA PRO A 221 -7.42 16.77 -16.03
C PRO A 221 -8.48 15.89 -16.70
N MET A 222 -9.41 15.35 -15.91
CA MET A 222 -10.48 14.43 -16.36
C MET A 222 -11.56 15.14 -17.17
N ASP A 223 -11.19 15.86 -18.24
CA ASP A 223 -12.12 16.38 -19.23
C ASP A 223 -12.33 15.34 -20.35
N ARG A 224 -13.58 15.16 -20.82
CA ARG A 224 -13.94 14.16 -21.86
C ARG A 224 -13.08 14.27 -23.12
N ARG A 225 -12.72 15.48 -23.54
CA ARG A 225 -11.85 15.72 -24.71
C ARG A 225 -10.41 15.28 -24.47
N ILE A 226 -9.93 15.47 -23.26
CA ILE A 226 -8.57 15.11 -22.85
C ILE A 226 -8.51 13.60 -22.67
N PHE A 227 -9.54 12.98 -22.07
CA PHE A 227 -9.65 11.53 -21.96
C PHE A 227 -9.55 10.83 -23.33
N ALA A 228 -10.27 11.32 -24.34
CA ALA A 228 -10.19 10.78 -25.70
C ALA A 228 -8.79 10.91 -26.32
N ARG A 229 -8.10 12.06 -26.10
CA ARG A 229 -6.71 12.27 -26.55
C ARG A 229 -5.72 11.40 -25.80
N THR A 230 -5.96 11.16 -24.51
CA THR A 230 -5.14 10.29 -23.68
C THR A 230 -5.30 8.85 -24.12
N LEU A 231 -6.52 8.42 -24.41
CA LEU A 231 -6.78 7.11 -24.98
C LEU A 231 -6.02 6.89 -26.29
N ALA A 232 -5.98 7.95 -27.14
CA ALA A 232 -5.18 7.94 -28.38
C ALA A 232 -3.67 7.96 -28.13
N ALA A 233 -3.21 8.44 -26.97
CA ALA A 233 -1.79 8.43 -26.57
C ALA A 233 -1.34 7.13 -25.89
N ILE A 234 -2.27 6.27 -25.44
CA ILE A 234 -1.95 4.98 -24.83
C ILE A 234 -0.98 4.15 -25.69
N PRO A 235 -1.16 4.00 -27.02
CA PRO A 235 -0.20 3.26 -27.84
C PRO A 235 1.21 3.81 -27.78
N LEU A 236 1.39 5.14 -27.69
CA LEU A 236 2.70 5.77 -27.54
C LEU A 236 3.32 5.48 -26.17
N VAL A 237 2.50 5.49 -25.10
CA VAL A 237 2.95 5.13 -23.74
C VAL A 237 3.34 3.66 -23.69
N VAL A 238 2.53 2.78 -24.28
CA VAL A 238 2.84 1.35 -24.38
C VAL A 238 4.12 1.13 -25.17
N LEU A 239 4.29 1.81 -26.31
CA LEU A 239 5.52 1.72 -27.10
C LEU A 239 6.74 2.18 -26.29
N PHE A 240 6.62 3.30 -25.55
CA PHE A 240 7.70 3.77 -24.67
C PHE A 240 8.02 2.76 -23.57
N LEU A 241 7.01 2.17 -22.93
CA LEU A 241 7.19 1.13 -21.91
C LEU A 241 7.88 -0.12 -22.48
N VAL A 242 7.46 -0.56 -23.67
CA VAL A 242 8.10 -1.69 -24.38
C VAL A 242 9.56 -1.36 -24.70
N MET A 243 9.86 -0.16 -25.20
CA MET A 243 11.23 0.26 -25.50
C MET A 243 12.09 0.36 -24.23
N ALA A 244 11.55 0.86 -23.12
CA ALA A 244 12.22 0.90 -21.84
C ALA A 244 12.47 -0.52 -21.29
N MET A 245 11.51 -1.42 -21.45
CA MET A 245 11.64 -2.82 -21.06
C MET A 245 12.69 -3.56 -21.90
N ILE A 246 12.75 -3.31 -23.21
CA ILE A 246 13.80 -3.82 -24.09
C ILE A 246 15.18 -3.32 -23.64
N GLY A 247 15.28 -2.03 -23.32
CA GLY A 247 16.53 -1.44 -22.81
C GLY A 247 16.97 -2.08 -21.50
N TYR A 248 16.02 -2.32 -20.60
CA TYR A 248 16.25 -2.97 -19.32
C TYR A 248 16.75 -4.42 -19.50
N VAL A 249 16.06 -5.24 -20.29
CA VAL A 249 16.45 -6.64 -20.55
C VAL A 249 17.83 -6.74 -21.19
N LYS A 250 18.17 -5.84 -22.12
CA LYS A 250 19.53 -5.76 -22.66
C LYS A 250 20.58 -5.46 -21.59
N SER A 251 20.22 -4.69 -20.56
CA SER A 251 21.13 -4.37 -19.46
C SER A 251 21.33 -5.51 -18.47
N THR A 252 20.36 -6.43 -18.36
CA THR A 252 20.44 -7.62 -17.50
C THR A 252 21.08 -8.82 -18.17
N GLY A 253 21.36 -8.74 -19.49
CA GLY A 253 21.98 -9.82 -20.25
C GLY A 253 21.00 -10.88 -20.77
N ASP A 254 19.71 -10.73 -20.52
CA ASP A 254 18.66 -11.62 -21.01
C ASP A 254 18.41 -11.43 -22.52
N ASP A 255 17.90 -12.45 -23.24
CA ASP A 255 17.59 -12.32 -24.66
C ASP A 255 16.28 -11.52 -24.86
N VAL A 256 16.35 -10.49 -25.71
CA VAL A 256 15.20 -9.63 -26.05
C VAL A 256 14.04 -10.43 -26.68
N LYS A 257 14.34 -11.59 -27.30
CA LYS A 257 13.32 -12.47 -27.89
C LYS A 257 12.38 -13.03 -26.84
N ASP A 258 12.85 -13.26 -25.63
CA ASP A 258 12.07 -13.83 -24.52
C ASP A 258 10.98 -12.86 -24.05
N ILE A 259 11.17 -11.55 -24.22
CA ILE A 259 10.13 -10.55 -23.89
C ILE A 259 8.84 -10.72 -24.72
N PHE A 260 8.98 -11.18 -25.96
CA PHE A 260 7.86 -11.35 -26.89
C PHE A 260 7.38 -12.80 -26.98
N ASN A 261 8.02 -13.72 -26.24
CA ASN A 261 7.61 -15.11 -26.17
C ASN A 261 6.53 -15.31 -25.10
N PRO A 262 5.26 -15.64 -25.47
CA PRO A 262 4.23 -15.94 -24.49
C PRO A 262 4.59 -17.13 -23.59
N GLU A 263 5.33 -18.12 -24.08
CA GLU A 263 5.78 -19.29 -23.31
C GLU A 263 6.73 -18.87 -22.18
N PHE A 264 7.64 -17.92 -22.43
CA PHE A 264 8.51 -17.36 -21.38
C PHE A 264 7.71 -16.76 -20.21
N TYR A 265 6.62 -16.05 -20.51
CA TYR A 265 5.75 -15.50 -19.47
C TYR A 265 4.92 -16.58 -18.79
N THR A 266 4.52 -17.61 -19.54
CA THR A 266 3.76 -18.74 -19.00
C THR A 266 4.66 -19.56 -18.05
N GLU A 267 5.87 -19.86 -18.43
CA GLU A 267 6.82 -20.60 -17.60
C GLU A 267 7.32 -19.79 -16.39
N LYS A 268 7.56 -18.49 -16.56
CA LYS A 268 8.11 -17.62 -15.49
C LYS A 268 7.08 -17.02 -14.55
N TYR A 269 5.82 -16.83 -14.99
CA TYR A 269 4.79 -16.11 -14.24
C TYR A 269 3.45 -16.82 -14.13
N LEU A 270 3.20 -17.80 -14.99
CA LEU A 270 2.02 -18.65 -15.00
C LEU A 270 2.50 -20.09 -14.85
N LEU A 271 1.71 -20.88 -14.22
CA LEU A 271 1.77 -22.29 -13.89
C LEU A 271 2.70 -23.19 -14.69
N ASN A 272 3.44 -23.97 -13.94
CA ASN A 272 3.62 -25.39 -14.25
C ASN A 272 2.71 -26.18 -13.31
N ASP A 273 1.91 -27.13 -13.81
CA ASP A 273 1.10 -28.06 -13.00
C ASP A 273 1.97 -28.91 -12.05
N GLU A 274 3.28 -28.92 -12.27
CA GLU A 274 4.30 -29.57 -11.45
C GLU A 274 4.84 -28.65 -10.33
N SER A 275 4.43 -27.37 -10.27
CA SER A 275 5.10 -26.38 -9.39
C SER A 275 4.88 -26.67 -7.89
N GLU A 276 3.78 -27.28 -7.49
CA GLU A 276 3.57 -27.69 -6.10
C GLU A 276 4.46 -28.87 -5.74
N GLN A 277 4.51 -29.89 -6.59
CA GLN A 277 5.38 -31.06 -6.39
C GLN A 277 6.85 -30.66 -6.45
N TYR A 278 7.21 -29.73 -7.35
CA TYR A 278 8.55 -29.21 -7.49
C TYR A 278 8.96 -28.35 -6.29
N ALA A 279 8.09 -27.50 -5.78
CA ALA A 279 8.35 -26.73 -4.56
C ALA A 279 8.51 -27.62 -3.33
N LYS A 280 7.69 -28.65 -3.16
CA LYS A 280 7.85 -29.68 -2.11
C LYS A 280 9.15 -30.45 -2.28
N PHE A 281 9.50 -30.84 -3.49
CA PHE A 281 10.75 -31.53 -3.82
C PHE A 281 11.99 -30.70 -3.51
N LEU A 282 12.01 -29.42 -3.89
CA LEU A 282 13.13 -28.50 -3.57
C LEU A 282 13.31 -28.26 -2.07
N LEU A 283 12.24 -28.37 -1.31
CA LEU A 283 12.28 -28.26 0.16
C LEU A 283 12.80 -29.53 0.83
N GLU A 284 12.58 -30.70 0.22
CA GLU A 284 13.05 -32.01 0.71
C GLU A 284 14.51 -32.27 0.36
N GLU A 285 14.99 -31.75 -0.80
CA GLU A 285 16.41 -31.78 -1.16
C GLU A 285 17.12 -30.56 -0.59
N ASP A 286 17.81 -30.72 0.53
CA ASP A 286 18.58 -29.76 1.35
C ASP A 286 19.64 -28.94 0.58
N ASN A 287 19.45 -28.67 -0.70
CA ASN A 287 20.37 -27.97 -1.61
C ASN A 287 20.15 -26.46 -1.72
N GLY A 288 19.35 -25.86 -0.86
CA GLY A 288 19.56 -24.49 -0.40
C GLY A 288 19.04 -23.34 -1.29
N GLU A 289 18.64 -23.52 -2.51
CA GLU A 289 18.09 -22.45 -3.36
C GLU A 289 16.66 -22.79 -3.78
N ILE A 290 15.71 -22.36 -2.94
CA ILE A 290 14.29 -22.44 -3.31
C ILE A 290 14.01 -21.33 -4.31
N GLU A 291 13.72 -21.69 -5.56
CA GLU A 291 13.25 -20.73 -6.54
C GLU A 291 11.91 -20.11 -6.11
N ASP A 292 11.76 -18.80 -6.34
CA ASP A 292 10.54 -18.07 -6.00
C ASP A 292 9.36 -18.62 -6.83
N ILE A 293 8.36 -19.16 -6.16
CA ILE A 293 7.14 -19.64 -6.82
C ILE A 293 6.43 -18.45 -7.47
N PRO A 294 6.06 -18.54 -8.75
CA PRO A 294 5.37 -17.47 -9.45
C PRO A 294 4.11 -17.00 -8.73
N ARG A 295 3.90 -15.69 -8.68
CA ARG A 295 2.80 -15.06 -7.91
C ARG A 295 1.41 -15.55 -8.34
N PHE A 296 1.22 -15.77 -9.63
CA PHE A 296 -0.06 -16.29 -10.15
C PHE A 296 -0.28 -17.74 -9.77
N THR A 297 0.78 -18.56 -9.72
CA THR A 297 0.71 -19.92 -9.19
C THR A 297 0.22 -19.92 -7.74
N LYS A 298 0.80 -19.04 -6.89
CA LYS A 298 0.33 -18.88 -5.51
C LYS A 298 -1.16 -18.53 -5.42
N LEU A 299 -1.69 -17.76 -6.38
CA LEU A 299 -3.12 -17.44 -6.41
C LEU A 299 -4.00 -18.63 -6.83
N LEU A 300 -3.49 -19.50 -7.70
CA LEU A 300 -4.25 -20.69 -8.11
C LEU A 300 -4.30 -21.74 -7.00
N LEU A 301 -3.24 -21.84 -6.20
CA LEU A 301 -3.20 -22.67 -5.00
C LEU A 301 -4.30 -22.30 -3.98
N ILE A 302 -4.87 -21.09 -4.04
CA ILE A 302 -6.08 -20.75 -3.28
C ILE A 302 -7.24 -21.69 -3.63
N GLY A 303 -7.40 -22.07 -4.90
CA GLY A 303 -8.42 -23.01 -5.34
C GLY A 303 -8.21 -24.38 -4.72
N ASP A 304 -7.00 -24.92 -4.85
CA ASP A 304 -6.64 -26.25 -4.34
C ASP A 304 -6.80 -26.34 -2.81
N MET A 305 -6.29 -25.33 -2.08
CA MET A 305 -6.48 -25.23 -0.62
C MET A 305 -7.95 -25.10 -0.22
N SER A 306 -8.79 -24.47 -1.05
CA SER A 306 -10.22 -24.35 -0.80
C SER A 306 -10.93 -25.71 -0.95
N ASP A 307 -10.47 -26.54 -1.87
CA ASP A 307 -11.00 -27.87 -2.11
C ASP A 307 -10.56 -28.85 -0.99
N GLU A 308 -9.31 -28.72 -0.51
CA GLU A 308 -8.81 -29.49 0.63
C GLU A 308 -9.49 -29.09 1.96
N HIS A 309 -9.83 -27.79 2.11
CA HIS A 309 -10.42 -27.23 3.32
C HIS A 309 -11.73 -26.46 3.04
N PRO A 310 -12.83 -27.14 2.67
CA PRO A 310 -14.04 -26.51 2.13
C PRO A 310 -14.78 -25.55 3.08
N GLY A 311 -14.45 -25.52 4.37
CA GLY A 311 -14.98 -24.49 5.30
C GLY A 311 -14.21 -23.18 5.30
N HIS A 312 -12.95 -23.18 4.90
CA HIS A 312 -12.01 -22.06 5.09
C HIS A 312 -12.04 -21.04 3.95
N TRP A 313 -12.67 -21.34 2.80
CA TRP A 313 -12.82 -20.35 1.72
C TRP A 313 -13.57 -19.09 2.16
N LEU A 314 -14.53 -19.22 3.09
CA LEU A 314 -15.31 -18.11 3.60
C LEU A 314 -14.58 -17.36 4.74
N THR A 315 -14.03 -18.10 5.69
CA THR A 315 -13.49 -17.55 6.95
C THR A 315 -11.97 -17.44 6.97
N GLY A 316 -11.27 -18.17 6.11
CA GLY A 316 -9.83 -18.37 6.25
C GLY A 316 -9.48 -19.23 7.48
N PHE A 317 -8.18 -19.33 7.74
CA PHE A 317 -7.62 -20.11 8.85
C PHE A 317 -7.42 -19.28 10.13
N GLY A 318 -7.71 -18.00 10.10
CA GLY A 318 -7.49 -17.07 11.20
C GLY A 318 -6.25 -16.20 11.01
N VAL A 319 -6.17 -15.08 11.74
CA VAL A 319 -5.05 -14.15 11.64
C VAL A 319 -3.81 -14.68 12.36
N GLY A 320 -2.62 -14.50 11.76
CA GLY A 320 -1.34 -14.87 12.37
C GLY A 320 -0.51 -15.93 11.63
N HIS A 321 -1.10 -16.62 10.66
CA HIS A 321 -0.45 -17.74 9.96
C HIS A 321 0.79 -17.37 9.12
N PHE A 322 0.95 -16.10 8.75
CA PHE A 322 2.11 -15.62 7.99
C PHE A 322 3.27 -15.16 8.89
N LYS A 323 3.24 -15.47 10.19
CA LYS A 323 4.30 -15.07 11.12
C LYS A 323 5.12 -16.27 11.54
N GLY A 324 6.40 -16.25 11.21
CA GLY A 324 7.35 -17.19 11.78
C GLY A 324 7.46 -17.01 13.31
N GLY A 325 7.61 -18.08 14.05
CA GLY A 325 7.48 -18.23 15.50
C GLY A 325 8.37 -17.41 16.44
N THR A 326 8.48 -16.08 16.23
CA THR A 326 9.25 -15.21 17.12
C THR A 326 8.54 -14.86 18.43
N VAL A 327 7.21 -14.83 18.44
CA VAL A 327 6.38 -14.45 19.60
C VAL A 327 5.43 -15.56 20.01
N THR A 328 5.01 -16.39 19.07
CA THR A 328 4.11 -17.52 19.25
C THR A 328 4.66 -18.72 18.50
N ASP A 329 4.27 -19.93 18.87
CA ASP A 329 4.58 -21.13 18.10
C ASP A 329 4.04 -20.98 16.66
N GLN A 330 4.74 -21.62 15.73
CA GLN A 330 4.29 -21.70 14.34
C GLN A 330 2.99 -22.51 14.27
N SER A 331 2.03 -22.04 13.49
CA SER A 331 0.81 -22.79 13.25
C SER A 331 1.08 -24.04 12.40
N GLU A 332 0.23 -25.05 12.50
CA GLU A 332 0.29 -26.23 11.64
C GLU A 332 0.20 -25.82 10.16
N PHE A 333 -0.70 -24.87 9.85
CA PHE A 333 -0.78 -24.26 8.52
C PHE A 333 0.57 -23.71 8.05
N TYR A 334 1.28 -22.93 8.90
CA TYR A 334 2.59 -22.38 8.52
C TYR A 334 3.60 -23.50 8.26
N LYS A 335 3.61 -24.57 9.03
CA LYS A 335 4.52 -25.70 8.85
C LYS A 335 4.25 -26.47 7.56
N GLU A 336 2.99 -26.56 7.17
CA GLU A 336 2.56 -27.29 5.98
C GLU A 336 2.78 -26.48 4.69
N TYR A 337 2.44 -25.16 4.73
CA TYR A 337 2.40 -24.30 3.54
C TYR A 337 3.47 -23.20 3.54
N TYR A 338 4.52 -23.26 4.41
CA TYR A 338 5.55 -22.23 4.47
C TYR A 338 6.28 -22.01 3.13
N TRP A 339 6.37 -23.01 2.30
CA TRP A 339 6.94 -22.96 0.97
C TRP A 339 6.21 -21.97 0.03
N MET A 340 4.90 -21.77 0.21
CA MET A 340 4.14 -20.75 -0.52
C MET A 340 4.54 -19.32 -0.13
N LEU A 341 5.18 -19.13 1.02
CA LEU A 341 5.54 -17.84 1.56
C LEU A 341 6.92 -17.37 1.09
N TYR A 342 7.67 -18.21 0.38
CA TYR A 342 8.93 -17.80 -0.20
C TYR A 342 8.72 -16.77 -1.31
N GLY A 343 9.63 -15.77 -1.35
CA GLY A 343 9.58 -14.69 -2.31
C GLY A 343 8.39 -13.75 -2.11
N THR A 344 7.89 -13.18 -3.18
CA THR A 344 6.81 -12.20 -3.11
C THR A 344 5.44 -12.87 -3.02
N VAL A 345 4.68 -12.56 -1.96
CA VAL A 345 3.33 -13.07 -1.74
C VAL A 345 2.30 -12.04 -2.19
N PRO A 346 1.33 -12.38 -3.06
CA PRO A 346 0.21 -11.50 -3.37
C PRO A 346 -0.64 -11.23 -2.13
N TYR A 347 -1.07 -9.96 -1.96
CA TYR A 347 -1.88 -9.61 -0.78
C TYR A 347 -3.24 -10.32 -0.77
N LEU A 348 -3.76 -10.68 -1.94
CA LEU A 348 -4.99 -11.48 -2.06
C LEU A 348 -4.86 -12.82 -1.35
N LEU A 349 -3.75 -13.55 -1.56
CA LEU A 349 -3.47 -14.80 -0.86
C LEU A 349 -3.37 -14.57 0.65
N HIS A 350 -2.65 -13.51 1.06
CA HIS A 350 -2.52 -13.17 2.47
C HIS A 350 -3.88 -12.94 3.15
N MET A 351 -4.76 -12.15 2.52
CA MET A 351 -6.10 -11.89 3.04
C MET A 351 -6.97 -13.13 3.06
N TRP A 352 -6.91 -13.92 1.98
CA TRP A 352 -7.72 -15.11 1.85
C TRP A 352 -7.33 -16.17 2.90
N VAL A 353 -6.05 -16.44 3.07
CA VAL A 353 -5.58 -17.41 4.08
C VAL A 353 -6.01 -16.99 5.48
N GLN A 354 -5.89 -15.70 5.81
CA GLN A 354 -6.17 -15.26 7.18
C GLN A 354 -7.67 -15.08 7.47
N LEU A 355 -8.42 -14.48 6.58
CA LEU A 355 -9.82 -14.09 6.86
C LEU A 355 -10.80 -14.50 5.74
N GLY A 356 -10.35 -15.25 4.75
CA GLY A 356 -11.17 -15.73 3.65
C GLY A 356 -11.83 -14.59 2.86
N ILE A 357 -12.97 -14.88 2.26
CA ILE A 357 -13.80 -13.88 1.57
C ILE A 357 -14.28 -12.78 2.55
N ILE A 358 -14.51 -13.11 3.81
CA ILE A 358 -14.92 -12.12 4.83
C ILE A 358 -13.84 -11.05 4.97
N GLY A 359 -12.55 -11.42 4.96
CA GLY A 359 -11.45 -10.46 4.99
C GLY A 359 -11.46 -9.52 3.78
N LEU A 360 -11.69 -10.05 2.58
CA LEU A 360 -11.79 -9.23 1.37
C LEU A 360 -12.99 -8.28 1.43
N LEU A 361 -14.14 -8.72 1.95
CA LEU A 361 -15.29 -7.86 2.16
C LEU A 361 -15.02 -6.75 3.18
N LEU A 362 -14.30 -7.05 4.26
CA LEU A 362 -13.88 -6.04 5.24
C LEU A 362 -12.92 -5.02 4.61
N MET A 363 -11.98 -5.46 3.76
CA MET A 363 -11.10 -4.57 3.02
C MET A 363 -11.89 -3.67 2.05
N VAL A 364 -12.81 -4.20 1.28
CA VAL A 364 -13.69 -3.41 0.40
C VAL A 364 -14.52 -2.43 1.22
N ALA A 365 -15.11 -2.87 2.32
CA ALA A 365 -15.87 -2.01 3.23
C ALA A 365 -15.02 -0.86 3.79
N PHE A 366 -13.74 -1.11 4.12
CA PHE A 366 -12.80 -0.07 4.54
C PHE A 366 -12.69 1.04 3.49
N PHE A 367 -12.38 0.68 2.25
CA PHE A 367 -12.25 1.68 1.18
C PHE A 367 -13.58 2.37 0.88
N VAL A 368 -14.68 1.64 0.84
CA VAL A 368 -16.00 2.21 0.59
C VAL A 368 -16.35 3.23 1.68
N ILE A 369 -16.22 2.87 2.96
CA ILE A 369 -16.53 3.76 4.08
C ILE A 369 -15.67 5.03 4.06
N HIS A 370 -14.38 4.86 3.77
CA HIS A 370 -13.43 5.97 3.85
C HIS A 370 -13.20 6.72 2.53
N MET A 371 -13.68 6.24 1.39
CA MET A 371 -13.65 6.94 0.11
C MET A 371 -14.99 7.59 -0.26
N LEU A 372 -16.09 7.26 0.38
CA LEU A 372 -17.36 7.93 0.16
C LEU A 372 -17.37 9.36 0.75
N PRO A 373 -18.20 10.26 0.18
CA PRO A 373 -18.42 11.57 0.75
C PRO A 373 -18.88 11.47 2.20
N ASP A 374 -18.25 12.23 3.07
CA ASP A 374 -18.62 12.27 4.48
C ASP A 374 -19.92 13.07 4.69
N ARG A 375 -20.67 12.75 5.76
CA ARG A 375 -21.83 13.54 6.21
C ARG A 375 -21.47 14.99 6.55
N ASP A 376 -20.22 15.23 6.94
CA ASP A 376 -19.66 16.56 7.21
C ASP A 376 -19.38 17.37 5.91
N GLY A 377 -19.71 16.82 4.74
CA GLY A 377 -19.58 17.49 3.44
C GLY A 377 -18.17 17.47 2.86
N PHE A 378 -17.25 16.67 3.39
CA PHE A 378 -15.95 16.47 2.74
C PHE A 378 -16.09 15.47 1.60
N ARG A 379 -15.61 15.85 0.41
CA ARG A 379 -15.58 15.00 -0.79
C ARG A 379 -14.15 14.62 -1.12
N PRO A 380 -13.89 13.34 -1.40
CA PRO A 380 -12.59 12.91 -1.88
C PRO A 380 -12.31 13.51 -3.26
N ASP A 381 -11.03 13.74 -3.55
CA ASP A 381 -10.60 14.08 -4.90
C ASP A 381 -10.74 12.86 -5.81
N ALA A 382 -11.41 13.03 -6.95
CA ALA A 382 -11.71 11.91 -7.86
C ALA A 382 -10.43 11.24 -8.39
N ASN A 383 -9.39 12.02 -8.74
CA ASN A 383 -8.15 11.48 -9.29
C ASN A 383 -7.42 10.65 -8.22
N ILE A 384 -7.40 11.13 -6.98
CA ILE A 384 -6.82 10.39 -5.85
C ILE A 384 -7.62 9.13 -5.56
N THR A 385 -8.94 9.21 -5.57
CA THR A 385 -9.79 8.04 -5.35
C THR A 385 -9.50 6.96 -6.40
N ILE A 386 -9.46 7.32 -7.69
CA ILE A 386 -9.15 6.39 -8.77
C ILE A 386 -7.72 5.85 -8.61
N TYR A 387 -6.75 6.71 -8.26
CA TYR A 387 -5.38 6.28 -8.03
C TYR A 387 -5.30 5.24 -6.91
N LEU A 388 -5.96 5.47 -5.78
CA LEU A 388 -5.96 4.54 -4.65
C LEU A 388 -6.68 3.21 -4.98
N ILE A 389 -7.76 3.25 -5.76
CA ILE A 389 -8.45 2.03 -6.21
C ILE A 389 -7.53 1.19 -7.12
N LEU A 390 -6.90 1.83 -8.11
CA LEU A 390 -5.97 1.14 -9.01
C LEU A 390 -4.74 0.63 -8.24
N LEU A 391 -4.22 1.42 -7.31
CA LEU A 391 -3.13 1.01 -6.43
C LEU A 391 -3.54 -0.22 -5.60
N ALA A 392 -4.76 -0.21 -5.05
CA ALA A 392 -5.31 -1.35 -4.31
C ALA A 392 -5.34 -2.62 -5.16
N ILE A 393 -5.83 -2.51 -6.39
CA ILE A 393 -5.90 -3.64 -7.33
C ILE A 393 -4.48 -4.15 -7.63
N VAL A 394 -3.54 -3.25 -7.96
CA VAL A 394 -2.17 -3.68 -8.27
C VAL A 394 -1.54 -4.41 -7.09
N ILE A 395 -1.60 -3.86 -5.87
CA ILE A 395 -1.01 -4.48 -4.68
C ILE A 395 -1.69 -5.81 -4.35
N LEU A 396 -3.01 -5.91 -4.52
CA LEU A 396 -3.76 -7.13 -4.24
C LEU A 396 -3.18 -8.34 -4.99
N PHE A 397 -2.75 -8.14 -6.24
CA PHE A 397 -2.21 -9.19 -7.10
C PHE A 397 -0.68 -9.22 -7.18
N TYR A 398 0.00 -8.15 -6.76
CA TYR A 398 1.43 -8.02 -7.01
C TYR A 398 2.30 -8.35 -5.80
N ASN A 399 1.99 -7.81 -4.60
CA ASN A 399 2.81 -8.00 -3.41
C ASN A 399 2.01 -7.82 -2.11
N GLU A 400 2.68 -8.05 -0.98
CA GLU A 400 2.12 -7.91 0.37
C GLU A 400 2.36 -6.54 1.03
N SER A 401 2.68 -5.50 0.27
CA SER A 401 3.01 -4.17 0.82
C SER A 401 1.95 -3.63 1.79
N TRP A 402 0.70 -4.09 1.67
CA TRP A 402 -0.41 -3.70 2.54
C TRP A 402 -0.39 -4.33 3.94
N ARG A 403 0.51 -5.25 4.21
CA ARG A 403 0.82 -5.69 5.58
C ARG A 403 1.65 -4.65 6.34
N ASN A 404 2.30 -3.74 5.62
CA ASN A 404 3.20 -2.77 6.21
C ASN A 404 2.42 -1.58 6.79
N THR A 405 2.40 -1.46 8.13
CA THR A 405 1.73 -0.37 8.84
C THR A 405 2.20 1.01 8.38
N PHE A 406 3.49 1.16 8.03
CA PHE A 406 4.03 2.42 7.53
C PHE A 406 3.48 2.78 6.14
N MET A 407 3.29 1.78 5.28
CA MET A 407 2.65 1.97 3.97
C MET A 407 1.21 2.47 4.15
N PHE A 408 0.45 1.80 5.01
CA PHE A 408 -0.93 2.20 5.32
C PHE A 408 -1.02 3.62 5.88
N LEU A 409 -0.07 4.02 6.72
CA LEU A 409 -0.03 5.38 7.27
C LEU A 409 -0.05 6.43 6.15
N ILE A 410 0.69 6.22 5.07
CA ILE A 410 0.70 7.15 3.93
C ILE A 410 -0.57 7.03 3.09
N VAL A 411 -1.08 5.81 2.87
CA VAL A 411 -2.34 5.59 2.16
C VAL A 411 -3.49 6.32 2.86
N ASP A 412 -3.62 6.14 4.17
CA ASP A 412 -4.68 6.75 4.97
C ASP A 412 -4.54 8.27 5.04
N TYR A 413 -3.30 8.77 5.16
CA TYR A 413 -3.04 10.20 5.05
C TYR A 413 -3.56 10.76 3.73
N VAL A 414 -3.15 10.17 2.61
CA VAL A 414 -3.56 10.63 1.28
C VAL A 414 -5.07 10.50 1.12
N MET A 415 -5.66 9.40 1.55
CA MET A 415 -7.10 9.15 1.45
C MET A 415 -7.95 10.17 2.24
N ILE A 416 -7.53 10.54 3.44
CA ILE A 416 -8.34 11.40 4.32
C ILE A 416 -8.02 12.88 4.10
N ILE A 417 -6.75 13.26 4.02
CA ILE A 417 -6.33 14.68 4.00
C ILE A 417 -6.55 15.35 2.65
N THR A 418 -6.69 14.60 1.56
CA THR A 418 -6.98 15.18 0.25
C THR A 418 -8.44 15.54 0.02
N ARG A 419 -9.31 15.24 0.96
CA ARG A 419 -10.72 15.59 0.88
C ARG A 419 -10.91 17.10 0.92
N HIS A 420 -11.79 17.59 0.06
CA HIS A 420 -12.15 19.00 0.02
C HIS A 420 -13.50 19.22 0.69
N PRO A 421 -13.66 20.32 1.45
CA PRO A 421 -14.99 20.69 1.93
C PRO A 421 -15.92 20.88 0.72
N SER A 422 -17.08 20.23 0.74
CA SER A 422 -18.12 20.47 -0.26
C SER A 422 -18.53 21.95 -0.17
N PRO A 423 -18.67 22.66 -1.30
CA PRO A 423 -19.24 23.99 -1.26
C PRO A 423 -20.59 23.88 -0.57
N LYS A 424 -20.73 24.51 0.60
CA LYS A 424 -22.03 24.64 1.24
C LYS A 424 -22.92 25.36 0.27
N VAL A 425 -23.96 24.71 -0.23
CA VAL A 425 -25.02 25.39 -0.97
C VAL A 425 -25.51 26.49 -0.05
N SER A 426 -25.25 27.73 -0.40
CA SER A 426 -25.67 28.87 0.40
C SER A 426 -27.21 28.81 0.53
N PRO A 427 -27.76 28.95 1.73
CA PRO A 427 -29.21 28.99 1.89
C PRO A 427 -29.89 30.09 1.01
N ALA A 428 -29.10 31.04 0.50
CA ALA A 428 -29.57 32.07 -0.43
C ALA A 428 -29.85 31.51 -1.85
N GLU A 429 -29.16 30.46 -2.32
CA GLU A 429 -29.43 29.88 -3.64
C GLU A 429 -30.71 29.00 -3.67
N ILE A 430 -31.15 28.51 -2.52
CA ILE A 430 -32.40 27.72 -2.42
C ILE A 430 -33.63 28.62 -2.56
N LYS A 431 -33.55 29.92 -2.19
CA LYS A 431 -34.67 30.85 -2.29
C LYS A 431 -34.94 31.38 -3.69
N HIS A 432 -34.03 31.24 -4.65
CA HIS A 432 -34.23 31.67 -6.01
C HIS A 432 -34.76 30.62 -6.99
N SER A 433 -34.99 29.40 -6.49
CA SER A 433 -35.62 28.33 -7.29
C SER A 433 -37.13 28.15 -7.04
N GLU A 434 -37.76 29.08 -6.35
CA GLU A 434 -39.23 29.10 -6.33
C GLU A 434 -39.73 29.48 -7.74
N PRO A 435 -40.59 28.63 -8.34
CA PRO A 435 -41.13 28.92 -9.65
C PRO A 435 -41.92 30.22 -9.59
N THR A 436 -41.55 31.17 -10.46
CA THR A 436 -42.36 32.39 -10.70
C THR A 436 -43.78 31.96 -11.01
N PRO A 437 -44.81 32.47 -10.29
CA PRO A 437 -46.19 32.14 -10.61
C PRO A 437 -46.48 32.62 -12.04
N SER A 438 -47.00 31.70 -12.88
CA SER A 438 -47.43 32.02 -14.23
C SER A 438 -48.52 33.10 -14.16
N PRO A 439 -48.46 34.19 -14.95
CA PRO A 439 -49.52 35.17 -15.04
C PRO A 439 -50.75 34.50 -15.64
N SER A 440 -51.86 34.61 -14.90
CA SER A 440 -53.21 34.23 -15.32
C SER A 440 -53.76 35.15 -16.40
#